data_d18315c67acd42514a7a713f9efc1c7b
#
_entry.id   d18315c67acd42514a7a713f9efc1c7b
#
_cell.length_a   1.000
_cell.length_b   1.000
_cell.length_c   1.000
_cell.angle_alpha   90.00
_cell.angle_beta   90.00
_cell.angle_gamma   90.00
#
_symmetry.space_group_name_H-M   'P 1'
#
loop_
_entity.id
_entity.type
_entity.pdbx_description
1 polymer ?
#
loop_
_entity_poly.entity_id
_entity_poly.type
_entity_poly.pdbx_seq_one_letter_code
_entity_poly.pdbx_strand_id
1 'polypeptide(L)'
;MKKLICFTILLLADIFAIFFSLLLAVAIKNTLNPIFGIPDIHQISQYINFTHIYFITLLIFFYQGIYTKRFDFWHENFIIIKSSLLSFIIIFAILALAKNLNFSRIILTLSFMILVFIAPVFKLIIKISLYKTGFWAKNAIAINTDKNFRAEIFKNHHLGYKFSRKDYDTIFIAANGLNSDKLENLIQENILNHKEVIFTPMIRDYDISNAFIFNIFNSQTNL
;
A
#
# COMPACT_ATOMS: atom_id res chain seq x y z
N MET A 1 5.31 -19.97 3.20
CA MET A 1 4.13 -19.84 4.07
C MET A 1 3.93 -18.42 4.63
N LYS A 2 4.89 -17.77 5.31
CA LYS A 2 4.70 -16.43 5.91
C LYS A 2 4.20 -15.37 4.90
N LYS A 3 4.74 -15.32 3.68
CA LYS A 3 4.32 -14.35 2.65
C LYS A 3 2.86 -14.53 2.25
N LEU A 4 2.39 -15.76 2.12
CA LEU A 4 1.00 -16.06 1.76
C LEU A 4 0.04 -15.63 2.87
N ILE A 5 0.39 -15.92 4.14
CA ILE A 5 -0.40 -15.50 5.31
C ILE A 5 -0.53 -13.97 5.37
N CYS A 6 0.58 -13.25 5.18
CA CYS A 6 0.55 -11.78 5.14
C CYS A 6 -0.32 -11.26 4.01
N PHE A 7 -0.19 -11.85 2.82
CA PHE A 7 -1.00 -11.51 1.66
C PHE A 7 -2.50 -11.67 1.95
N THR A 8 -2.91 -12.84 2.45
CA THR A 8 -4.33 -13.12 2.75
C THR A 8 -4.88 -12.21 3.84
N ILE A 9 -4.12 -11.95 4.90
CA ILE A 9 -4.57 -11.04 5.97
C ILE A 9 -4.73 -9.61 5.47
N LEU A 10 -3.78 -9.10 4.67
CA LEU A 10 -3.87 -7.76 4.09
C LEU A 10 -5.04 -7.64 3.10
N LEU A 11 -5.28 -8.68 2.30
CA LEU A 11 -6.41 -8.72 1.37
C LEU A 11 -7.74 -8.73 2.13
N LEU A 12 -7.88 -9.54 3.18
CA LEU A 12 -9.06 -9.55 4.04
C LEU A 12 -9.28 -8.18 4.70
N ALA A 13 -8.21 -7.51 5.12
CA ALA A 13 -8.29 -6.17 5.67
C ALA A 13 -8.91 -5.17 4.70
N ASP A 14 -8.52 -5.23 3.42
CA ASP A 14 -9.08 -4.36 2.40
C ASP A 14 -10.54 -4.70 2.09
N ILE A 15 -10.91 -5.98 2.08
CA ILE A 15 -12.32 -6.40 1.97
C ILE A 15 -13.15 -5.79 3.11
N PHE A 16 -12.64 -5.87 4.33
CA PHE A 16 -13.30 -5.26 5.50
C PHE A 16 -13.34 -3.74 5.41
N ALA A 17 -12.28 -3.10 4.93
CA ALA A 17 -12.25 -1.65 4.74
C ALA A 17 -13.31 -1.18 3.71
N ILE A 18 -13.44 -1.88 2.58
CA ILE A 18 -14.46 -1.60 1.56
C ILE A 18 -15.85 -1.82 2.13
N PHE A 19 -16.08 -2.95 2.78
CA PHE A 19 -17.36 -3.28 3.42
C PHE A 19 -17.76 -2.19 4.42
N PHE A 20 -16.85 -1.81 5.31
CA PHE A 20 -17.12 -0.83 6.36
C PHE A 20 -17.33 0.58 5.78
N SER A 21 -16.61 0.94 4.71
CA SER A 21 -16.82 2.22 4.02
C SER A 21 -18.20 2.30 3.34
N LEU A 22 -18.68 1.20 2.74
CA LEU A 22 -20.01 1.11 2.17
C LEU A 22 -21.11 1.22 3.25
N LEU A 23 -20.93 0.50 4.37
CA LEU A 23 -21.84 0.54 5.50
C LEU A 23 -21.97 1.96 6.06
N LEU A 24 -20.86 2.64 6.30
CA LEU A 24 -20.86 4.02 6.77
C LEU A 24 -21.50 4.98 5.76
N ALA A 25 -21.19 4.84 4.47
CA ALA A 25 -21.75 5.69 3.43
C ALA A 25 -23.29 5.57 3.37
N VAL A 26 -23.83 4.36 3.45
CA VAL A 26 -25.29 4.13 3.50
C VAL A 26 -25.90 4.71 4.78
N ALA A 27 -25.26 4.47 5.93
CA ALA A 27 -25.72 4.99 7.21
C ALA A 27 -25.77 6.53 7.21
N ILE A 28 -24.71 7.18 6.75
CA ILE A 28 -24.63 8.64 6.66
C ILE A 28 -25.72 9.18 5.73
N LYS A 29 -25.88 8.59 4.53
CA LYS A 29 -26.91 9.04 3.61
C LYS A 29 -28.31 8.89 4.18
N ASN A 30 -28.64 7.73 4.74
CA ASN A 30 -29.97 7.47 5.30
C ASN A 30 -30.26 8.40 6.49
N THR A 31 -29.24 8.81 7.26
CA THR A 31 -29.40 9.78 8.35
C THR A 31 -29.62 11.21 7.84
N LEU A 32 -29.02 11.55 6.69
CA LEU A 32 -29.16 12.88 6.10
C LEU A 32 -30.43 13.04 5.26
N ASN A 33 -30.96 11.96 4.69
CA ASN A 33 -32.16 11.98 3.85
C ASN A 33 -33.36 12.71 4.47
N PRO A 34 -33.72 12.51 5.76
CA PRO A 34 -34.84 13.22 6.38
C PRO A 34 -34.62 14.73 6.44
N ILE A 35 -33.35 15.17 6.61
CA ILE A 35 -32.98 16.58 6.72
C ILE A 35 -33.19 17.29 5.38
N PHE A 36 -32.96 16.58 4.27
CA PHE A 36 -33.12 17.12 2.91
C PHE A 36 -34.47 16.78 2.27
N GLY A 37 -35.40 16.15 3.00
CA GLY A 37 -36.74 15.80 2.49
C GLY A 37 -36.70 14.73 1.40
N ILE A 38 -35.69 13.88 1.33
CA ILE A 38 -35.52 12.81 0.34
C ILE A 38 -36.07 11.50 0.93
N PRO A 39 -37.16 10.91 0.38
CA PRO A 39 -37.83 9.75 0.98
C PRO A 39 -37.05 8.42 0.75
N ASP A 40 -36.07 8.38 -0.10
CA ASP A 40 -35.42 7.14 -0.53
C ASP A 40 -34.50 6.56 0.55
N ILE A 41 -34.95 5.46 1.17
CA ILE A 41 -34.13 4.64 2.07
C ILE A 41 -33.40 3.59 1.22
N HIS A 42 -32.07 3.70 1.17
CA HIS A 42 -31.25 2.72 0.48
C HIS A 42 -30.94 1.52 1.34
N GLN A 43 -31.19 0.32 0.79
CA GLN A 43 -30.84 -0.92 1.48
C GLN A 43 -29.33 -1.22 1.32
N ILE A 44 -28.68 -1.47 2.44
CA ILE A 44 -27.27 -1.85 2.51
C ILE A 44 -26.94 -3.08 1.65
N SER A 45 -27.87 -4.06 1.60
CA SER A 45 -27.69 -5.31 0.86
C SER A 45 -27.40 -5.12 -0.63
N GLN A 46 -27.95 -4.08 -1.26
CA GLN A 46 -27.68 -3.78 -2.67
C GLN A 46 -26.23 -3.47 -2.94
N TYR A 47 -25.58 -2.71 -2.04
CA TYR A 47 -24.20 -2.28 -2.20
C TYR A 47 -23.21 -3.35 -1.78
N ILE A 48 -23.50 -4.09 -0.72
CA ILE A 48 -22.66 -5.20 -0.25
C ILE A 48 -22.61 -6.33 -1.26
N ASN A 49 -23.75 -6.66 -1.88
CA ASN A 49 -23.84 -7.73 -2.88
C ASN A 49 -23.28 -7.34 -4.25
N PHE A 50 -22.92 -6.07 -4.45
CA PHE A 50 -22.30 -5.63 -5.70
C PHE A 50 -20.82 -6.00 -5.73
N THR A 51 -20.56 -7.25 -6.03
CA THR A 51 -19.23 -7.88 -6.03
C THR A 51 -18.17 -7.14 -6.86
N HIS A 52 -18.60 -6.41 -7.90
CA HIS A 52 -17.70 -5.63 -8.76
C HIS A 52 -16.93 -4.56 -8.03
N ILE A 53 -17.52 -3.95 -6.96
CA ILE A 53 -16.81 -2.94 -6.16
C ILE A 53 -15.57 -3.57 -5.51
N TYR A 54 -15.73 -4.75 -4.89
CA TYR A 54 -14.63 -5.47 -4.25
C TYR A 54 -13.60 -5.93 -5.28
N PHE A 55 -14.07 -6.61 -6.33
CA PHE A 55 -13.19 -7.21 -7.33
C PHE A 55 -12.31 -6.16 -8.02
N ILE A 56 -12.90 -5.08 -8.53
CA ILE A 56 -12.16 -4.03 -9.25
C ILE A 56 -11.18 -3.32 -8.30
N THR A 57 -11.62 -2.96 -7.10
CA THR A 57 -10.76 -2.25 -6.14
C THR A 57 -9.59 -3.12 -5.70
N LEU A 58 -9.84 -4.38 -5.35
CA LEU A 58 -8.79 -5.30 -4.92
C LEU A 58 -7.82 -5.65 -6.06
N LEU A 59 -8.32 -5.77 -7.28
CA LEU A 59 -7.49 -6.02 -8.47
C LEU A 59 -6.54 -4.85 -8.73
N ILE A 60 -7.02 -3.62 -8.62
CA ILE A 60 -6.16 -2.43 -8.79
C ILE A 60 -5.14 -2.34 -7.65
N PHE A 61 -5.53 -2.61 -6.40
CA PHE A 61 -4.62 -2.66 -5.26
C PHE A 61 -3.53 -3.72 -5.45
N PHE A 62 -3.91 -4.89 -5.97
CA PHE A 62 -2.97 -5.97 -6.29
C PHE A 62 -2.00 -5.56 -7.39
N TYR A 63 -2.49 -4.95 -8.48
CA TYR A 63 -1.66 -4.48 -9.59
C TYR A 63 -0.64 -3.44 -9.13
N GLN A 64 -0.99 -2.56 -8.20
CA GLN A 64 -0.07 -1.57 -7.63
C GLN A 64 0.95 -2.19 -6.66
N GLY A 65 0.85 -3.46 -6.35
CA GLY A 65 1.79 -4.17 -5.49
C GLY A 65 1.61 -3.91 -4.00
N ILE A 66 0.45 -3.41 -3.57
CA ILE A 66 0.16 -3.09 -2.16
C ILE A 66 0.33 -4.31 -1.24
N TYR A 67 0.07 -5.52 -1.75
CA TYR A 67 0.17 -6.76 -0.97
C TYR A 67 1.54 -7.43 -1.01
N THR A 68 2.37 -7.07 -1.99
CA THR A 68 3.64 -7.77 -2.27
C THR A 68 4.86 -6.93 -1.95
N LYS A 69 4.76 -5.61 -2.14
CA LYS A 69 5.85 -4.67 -1.91
C LYS A 69 5.78 -4.07 -0.51
N ARG A 70 6.93 -3.60 -0.01
CA ARG A 70 7.04 -2.88 1.26
C ARG A 70 7.18 -1.41 0.97
N PHE A 71 6.13 -0.68 1.24
CA PHE A 71 6.10 0.77 1.08
C PHE A 71 6.20 1.46 2.42
N ASP A 72 6.80 2.64 2.45
CA ASP A 72 6.63 3.55 3.57
C ASP A 72 5.17 4.00 3.69
N PHE A 73 4.76 4.40 4.90
CA PHE A 73 3.37 4.75 5.20
C PHE A 73 2.81 5.81 4.26
N TRP A 74 3.55 6.89 4.02
CA TRP A 74 3.09 7.98 3.16
C TRP A 74 2.98 7.57 1.69
N HIS A 75 3.95 6.82 1.21
CA HIS A 75 3.94 6.32 -0.15
C HIS A 75 2.80 5.31 -0.37
N GLU A 76 2.55 4.41 0.59
CA GLU A 76 1.43 3.47 0.53
C GLU A 76 0.09 4.21 0.50
N ASN A 77 -0.08 5.26 1.33
CA ASN A 77 -1.28 6.08 1.34
C ASN A 77 -1.52 6.76 -0.01
N PHE A 78 -0.47 7.30 -0.61
CA PHE A 78 -0.57 7.88 -1.95
C PHE A 78 -1.05 6.86 -2.99
N ILE A 79 -0.51 5.64 -2.95
CA ILE A 79 -0.94 4.55 -3.83
C ILE A 79 -2.41 4.18 -3.56
N ILE A 80 -2.82 4.09 -2.31
CA ILE A 80 -4.22 3.80 -1.93
C ILE A 80 -5.17 4.85 -2.47
N ILE A 81 -4.84 6.14 -2.30
CA ILE A 81 -5.65 7.26 -2.81
C ILE A 81 -5.80 7.16 -4.33
N LYS A 82 -4.67 7.02 -5.04
CA LYS A 82 -4.65 6.91 -6.50
C LYS A 82 -5.44 5.70 -7.00
N SER A 83 -5.27 4.56 -6.34
CA SER A 83 -5.95 3.32 -6.70
C SER A 83 -7.45 3.36 -6.41
N SER A 84 -7.84 3.96 -5.29
CA SER A 84 -9.25 4.15 -4.93
C SER A 84 -9.95 5.09 -5.90
N LEU A 85 -9.28 6.19 -6.30
CA LEU A 85 -9.82 7.10 -7.32
C LEU A 85 -10.01 6.40 -8.67
N LEU A 86 -9.03 5.63 -9.10
CA LEU A 86 -9.12 4.87 -10.35
C LEU A 86 -10.24 3.83 -10.29
N SER A 87 -10.36 3.10 -9.17
CA SER A 87 -11.45 2.14 -8.94
C SER A 87 -12.82 2.82 -9.00
N PHE A 88 -12.96 3.97 -8.36
CA PHE A 88 -14.17 4.77 -8.38
C PHE A 88 -14.58 5.15 -9.80
N ILE A 89 -13.65 5.67 -10.60
CA ILE A 89 -13.91 6.06 -11.99
C ILE A 89 -14.37 4.86 -12.82
N ILE A 90 -13.71 3.71 -12.71
CA ILE A 90 -14.06 2.49 -13.46
C ILE A 90 -15.45 1.99 -13.05
N ILE A 91 -15.72 1.89 -11.76
CA ILE A 91 -17.02 1.41 -11.26
C ILE A 91 -18.15 2.36 -11.67
N PHE A 92 -17.90 3.67 -11.56
CA PHE A 92 -18.87 4.69 -11.98
C PHE A 92 -19.17 4.61 -13.47
N ALA A 93 -18.14 4.41 -14.31
CA ALA A 93 -18.30 4.22 -15.75
C ALA A 93 -19.11 2.95 -16.08
N ILE A 94 -18.83 1.82 -15.41
CA ILE A 94 -19.58 0.56 -15.59
C ILE A 94 -21.07 0.78 -15.24
N LEU A 95 -21.37 1.42 -14.12
CA LEU A 95 -22.75 1.69 -13.71
C LEU A 95 -23.48 2.65 -14.66
N ALA A 96 -22.77 3.65 -15.18
CA ALA A 96 -23.32 4.57 -16.16
C ALA A 96 -23.65 3.88 -17.49
N LEU A 97 -22.74 3.04 -17.99
CA LEU A 97 -22.94 2.26 -19.22
C LEU A 97 -24.04 1.20 -19.08
N ALA A 98 -24.12 0.56 -17.94
CA ALA A 98 -25.15 -0.43 -17.63
C ALA A 98 -26.55 0.20 -17.43
N LYS A 99 -26.67 1.54 -17.45
CA LYS A 99 -27.92 2.30 -17.17
C LYS A 99 -28.60 1.86 -15.88
N ASN A 100 -27.81 1.43 -14.90
CA ASN A 100 -28.32 0.92 -13.64
C ASN A 100 -28.66 2.07 -12.70
N LEU A 101 -29.94 2.44 -12.66
CA LEU A 101 -30.47 3.55 -11.85
C LEU A 101 -30.65 3.18 -10.36
N ASN A 102 -30.54 1.90 -10.02
CA ASN A 102 -30.79 1.41 -8.65
C ASN A 102 -29.68 1.79 -7.67
N PHE A 103 -28.51 2.20 -8.16
CA PHE A 103 -27.37 2.59 -7.31
C PHE A 103 -27.31 4.10 -7.12
N SER A 104 -27.31 4.54 -5.87
CA SER A 104 -27.10 5.95 -5.55
C SER A 104 -25.65 6.35 -5.82
N ARG A 105 -25.47 7.32 -6.71
CA ARG A 105 -24.15 7.89 -7.02
C ARG A 105 -23.51 8.53 -5.79
N ILE A 106 -24.33 9.11 -4.91
CA ILE A 106 -23.87 9.76 -3.66
C ILE A 106 -23.29 8.72 -2.72
N ILE A 107 -23.92 7.56 -2.54
CA ILE A 107 -23.39 6.49 -1.67
C ILE A 107 -22.07 5.98 -2.20
N LEU A 108 -21.95 5.76 -3.50
CA LEU A 108 -20.70 5.32 -4.11
C LEU A 108 -19.58 6.35 -3.92
N THR A 109 -19.85 7.62 -4.21
CA THR A 109 -18.87 8.69 -4.00
C THR A 109 -18.43 8.76 -2.54
N LEU A 110 -19.40 8.76 -1.62
CA LEU A 110 -19.13 8.82 -0.19
C LEU A 110 -18.35 7.61 0.31
N SER A 111 -18.67 6.39 -0.18
CA SER A 111 -17.97 5.18 0.21
C SER A 111 -16.49 5.20 -0.21
N PHE A 112 -16.16 5.69 -1.41
CA PHE A 112 -14.78 5.83 -1.84
C PHE A 112 -14.04 6.95 -1.11
N MET A 113 -14.71 8.06 -0.79
CA MET A 113 -14.13 9.09 0.09
C MET A 113 -13.77 8.53 1.46
N ILE A 114 -14.68 7.78 2.07
CA ILE A 114 -14.46 7.14 3.38
C ILE A 114 -13.36 6.07 3.28
N LEU A 115 -13.32 5.28 2.19
CA LEU A 115 -12.32 4.25 1.96
C LEU A 115 -10.90 4.80 1.98
N VAL A 116 -10.67 5.97 1.39
CA VAL A 116 -9.36 6.66 1.36
C VAL A 116 -8.83 6.90 2.78
N PHE A 117 -9.68 7.12 3.77
CA PHE A 117 -9.27 7.31 5.17
C PHE A 117 -9.20 5.99 5.94
N ILE A 118 -10.15 5.08 5.71
CA ILE A 118 -10.25 3.84 6.47
C ILE A 118 -9.17 2.84 6.06
N ALA A 119 -8.90 2.66 4.76
CA ALA A 119 -7.96 1.66 4.29
C ALA A 119 -6.53 1.86 4.86
N PRO A 120 -5.96 3.09 4.90
CA PRO A 120 -4.67 3.32 5.54
C PRO A 120 -4.63 2.95 7.02
N VAL A 121 -5.69 3.30 7.76
CA VAL A 121 -5.77 3.00 9.20
C VAL A 121 -5.80 1.49 9.44
N PHE A 122 -6.63 0.76 8.70
CA PHE A 122 -6.68 -0.71 8.78
C PHE A 122 -5.33 -1.33 8.46
N LYS A 123 -4.67 -0.88 7.37
CA LYS A 123 -3.34 -1.38 6.99
C LYS A 123 -2.29 -1.09 8.05
N LEU A 124 -2.29 0.10 8.62
CA LEU A 124 -1.36 0.48 9.68
C LEU A 124 -1.50 -0.48 10.89
N ILE A 125 -2.73 -0.65 11.38
CA ILE A 125 -3.02 -1.52 12.52
C ILE A 125 -2.59 -2.96 12.23
N ILE A 126 -2.94 -3.49 11.07
CA ILE A 126 -2.67 -4.87 10.69
C ILE A 126 -1.18 -5.11 10.48
N LYS A 127 -0.47 -4.22 9.78
CA LYS A 127 0.98 -4.35 9.57
C LYS A 127 1.75 -4.30 10.88
N ILE A 128 1.39 -3.40 11.80
CA ILE A 128 2.00 -3.35 13.14
C ILE A 128 1.71 -4.65 13.90
N SER A 129 0.49 -5.17 13.85
CA SER A 129 0.13 -6.44 14.50
C SER A 129 0.89 -7.62 13.91
N LEU A 130 0.98 -7.70 12.59
CA LEU A 130 1.76 -8.72 11.88
C LEU A 130 3.27 -8.61 12.14
N TYR A 131 3.78 -7.40 12.37
CA TYR A 131 5.16 -7.20 12.76
C TYR A 131 5.44 -7.75 14.17
N LYS A 132 4.55 -7.47 15.13
CA LYS A 132 4.66 -7.98 16.50
C LYS A 132 4.62 -9.51 16.57
N THR A 133 3.81 -10.15 15.72
CA THR A 133 3.73 -11.61 15.62
C THR A 133 4.87 -12.24 14.80
N GLY A 134 5.73 -11.42 14.18
CA GLY A 134 6.87 -11.88 13.38
C GLY A 134 6.53 -12.35 11.97
N PHE A 135 5.28 -12.28 11.53
CA PHE A 135 4.89 -12.61 10.16
C PHE A 135 5.32 -11.55 9.16
N TRP A 136 5.15 -10.27 9.50
CA TRP A 136 5.57 -9.14 8.67
C TRP A 136 7.05 -8.79 8.84
N ALA A 137 7.73 -9.28 9.89
CA ALA A 137 9.13 -9.01 10.12
C ALA A 137 10.03 -9.73 9.09
N LYS A 138 10.95 -8.97 8.47
CA LYS A 138 11.97 -9.45 7.54
C LYS A 138 13.34 -9.02 8.04
N ASN A 139 14.26 -9.95 8.16
CA ASN A 139 15.61 -9.65 8.63
C ASN A 139 16.38 -8.89 7.56
N ALA A 140 17.04 -7.82 7.97
CA ALA A 140 17.82 -6.98 7.07
C ALA A 140 19.10 -6.44 7.76
N ILE A 141 20.10 -6.12 6.95
CA ILE A 141 21.30 -5.41 7.35
C ILE A 141 21.42 -4.11 6.56
N ALA A 142 22.07 -3.11 7.14
CA ALA A 142 22.35 -1.85 6.47
C ALA A 142 23.85 -1.60 6.46
N ILE A 143 24.41 -1.47 5.26
CA ILE A 143 25.84 -1.27 5.01
C ILE A 143 26.07 0.17 4.57
N ASN A 144 27.10 0.80 5.10
CA ASN A 144 27.51 2.17 4.77
C ASN A 144 26.41 3.23 4.96
N THR A 145 25.51 3.01 5.93
CA THR A 145 24.36 3.87 6.21
C THR A 145 24.54 4.70 7.47
N ASP A 146 24.00 5.91 7.48
CA ASP A 146 23.97 6.78 8.64
C ASP A 146 23.09 6.23 9.77
N LYS A 147 23.33 6.68 10.99
CA LYS A 147 22.54 6.28 12.18
C LYS A 147 21.06 6.63 12.02
N ASN A 148 20.75 7.80 11.43
CA ASN A 148 19.37 8.26 11.21
C ASN A 148 18.64 7.36 10.23
N PHE A 149 19.26 7.03 9.09
CA PHE A 149 18.68 6.11 8.10
C PHE A 149 18.42 4.72 8.68
N ARG A 150 19.37 4.18 9.49
CA ARG A 150 19.14 2.91 10.20
C ARG A 150 17.96 2.99 11.15
N ALA A 151 17.84 4.12 11.89
CA ALA A 151 16.74 4.30 12.80
C ALA A 151 15.39 4.37 12.08
N GLU A 152 15.31 5.05 10.94
CA GLU A 152 14.10 5.14 10.13
C GLU A 152 13.65 3.78 9.60
N ILE A 153 14.57 2.96 9.09
CA ILE A 153 14.23 1.64 8.54
C ILE A 153 13.85 0.65 9.65
N PHE A 154 14.69 0.53 10.70
CA PHE A 154 14.51 -0.54 11.68
C PHE A 154 13.55 -0.21 12.82
N LYS A 155 13.25 1.07 13.06
CA LYS A 155 12.19 1.50 13.99
C LYS A 155 10.80 1.57 13.34
N ASN A 156 10.75 1.63 12.01
CA ASN A 156 9.48 1.69 11.30
C ASN A 156 8.85 0.30 11.19
N HIS A 157 7.97 -0.02 12.13
CA HIS A 157 7.26 -1.30 12.18
C HIS A 157 6.35 -1.52 10.97
N HIS A 158 5.92 -0.45 10.31
CA HIS A 158 5.11 -0.51 9.09
C HIS A 158 5.92 -1.06 7.90
N LEU A 159 7.18 -0.64 7.74
CA LEU A 159 8.12 -1.23 6.78
C LEU A 159 8.44 -2.69 7.11
N GLY A 160 8.51 -3.01 8.41
CA GLY A 160 8.66 -4.37 8.88
C GLY A 160 10.06 -4.96 8.71
N TYR A 161 11.12 -4.15 8.64
CA TYR A 161 12.49 -4.65 8.68
C TYR A 161 13.01 -4.75 10.11
N LYS A 162 13.71 -5.85 10.39
CA LYS A 162 14.37 -6.11 11.67
C LYS A 162 15.87 -6.25 11.46
N PHE A 163 16.67 -5.55 12.23
CA PHE A 163 18.12 -5.64 12.13
C PHE A 163 18.61 -7.03 12.52
N SER A 164 19.40 -7.67 11.66
CA SER A 164 20.07 -8.92 11.92
C SER A 164 21.42 -8.93 11.22
N ARG A 165 22.46 -9.42 11.93
CA ARG A 165 23.82 -9.53 11.36
C ARG A 165 24.14 -10.90 10.77
N LYS A 166 23.49 -11.96 11.25
CA LYS A 166 23.85 -13.35 10.90
C LYS A 166 22.89 -13.96 9.89
N ASP A 167 21.61 -13.62 9.97
CA ASP A 167 20.57 -14.21 9.14
C ASP A 167 19.72 -13.06 8.61
N TYR A 168 19.97 -12.66 7.36
CA TYR A 168 19.28 -11.56 6.69
C TYR A 168 18.96 -11.92 5.24
N ASP A 169 17.77 -11.53 4.82
CA ASP A 169 17.25 -11.71 3.47
C ASP A 169 17.36 -10.44 2.62
N THR A 170 17.57 -9.28 3.26
CA THR A 170 17.61 -7.96 2.62
C THR A 170 18.81 -7.16 3.06
N ILE A 171 19.46 -6.49 2.12
CA ILE A 171 20.58 -5.59 2.38
C ILE A 171 20.21 -4.19 1.87
N PHE A 172 20.42 -3.20 2.74
CA PHE A 172 20.40 -1.80 2.38
C PHE A 172 21.82 -1.30 2.19
N ILE A 173 22.14 -0.78 1.00
CA ILE A 173 23.45 -0.23 0.68
C ILE A 173 23.28 1.26 0.39
N ALA A 174 23.99 2.12 1.12
CA ALA A 174 24.05 3.54 0.82
C ALA A 174 25.32 3.87 0.02
N ALA A 175 25.17 4.65 -1.04
CA ALA A 175 26.29 5.03 -1.94
C ALA A 175 27.26 6.04 -1.33
N ASN A 176 26.99 6.52 -0.13
CA ASN A 176 27.71 7.63 0.49
C ASN A 176 29.24 7.38 0.59
N GLY A 177 30.03 8.15 -0.14
CA GLY A 177 31.51 8.08 -0.10
C GLY A 177 32.12 6.82 -0.71
N LEU A 178 31.34 5.99 -1.41
CA LEU A 178 31.84 4.84 -2.15
C LEU A 178 32.19 5.25 -3.59
N ASN A 179 33.33 4.77 -4.06
CA ASN A 179 33.70 4.87 -5.47
C ASN A 179 32.84 3.90 -6.30
N SER A 180 32.54 4.21 -7.55
CA SER A 180 31.68 3.41 -8.42
C SER A 180 32.07 1.93 -8.43
N ASP A 181 33.37 1.63 -8.56
CA ASP A 181 33.89 0.26 -8.61
C ASP A 181 33.64 -0.52 -7.29
N LYS A 182 33.84 0.16 -6.16
CA LYS A 182 33.57 -0.46 -4.84
C LYS A 182 32.08 -0.70 -4.62
N LEU A 183 31.26 0.21 -5.11
CA LEU A 183 29.80 0.08 -5.04
C LEU A 183 29.30 -1.07 -5.90
N GLU A 184 29.79 -1.16 -7.14
CA GLU A 184 29.44 -2.24 -8.06
C GLU A 184 29.86 -3.60 -7.51
N ASN A 185 31.07 -3.73 -6.99
CA ASN A 185 31.54 -4.96 -6.36
C ASN A 185 30.69 -5.36 -5.14
N LEU A 186 30.33 -4.39 -4.28
CA LEU A 186 29.42 -4.65 -3.16
C LEU A 186 28.03 -5.10 -3.60
N ILE A 187 27.49 -4.50 -4.65
CA ILE A 187 26.20 -4.87 -5.19
C ILE A 187 26.26 -6.28 -5.79
N GLN A 188 27.26 -6.57 -6.63
CA GLN A 188 27.41 -7.88 -7.28
C GLN A 188 27.62 -9.00 -6.27
N GLU A 189 28.52 -8.82 -5.30
CA GLU A 189 28.75 -9.80 -4.25
C GLU A 189 27.49 -10.11 -3.44
N ASN A 190 26.69 -9.11 -3.16
CA ASN A 190 25.50 -9.28 -2.35
C ASN A 190 24.29 -9.78 -3.16
N ILE A 191 24.16 -9.46 -4.46
CA ILE A 191 23.13 -10.06 -5.32
C ILE A 191 23.33 -11.57 -5.44
N LEU A 192 24.56 -12.06 -5.54
CA LEU A 192 24.85 -13.48 -5.62
C LEU A 192 24.48 -14.25 -4.34
N ASN A 193 24.57 -13.59 -3.18
CA ASN A 193 24.39 -14.21 -1.87
C ASN A 193 23.01 -13.96 -1.25
N HIS A 194 22.27 -12.94 -1.70
CA HIS A 194 21.04 -12.48 -1.05
C HIS A 194 19.90 -12.28 -2.04
N LYS A 195 18.67 -12.49 -1.54
CA LYS A 195 17.45 -12.43 -2.34
C LYS A 195 16.99 -11.00 -2.70
N GLU A 196 17.42 -9.99 -1.93
CA GLU A 196 16.98 -8.61 -2.12
C GLU A 196 18.08 -7.62 -1.72
N VAL A 197 18.49 -6.80 -2.67
CA VAL A 197 19.43 -5.68 -2.44
C VAL A 197 18.70 -4.38 -2.71
N ILE A 198 18.62 -3.50 -1.71
CA ILE A 198 18.01 -2.18 -1.81
C ILE A 198 19.13 -1.15 -1.77
N PHE A 199 19.29 -0.48 -2.90
CA PHE A 199 20.27 0.59 -3.04
C PHE A 199 19.64 1.94 -2.74
N THR A 200 20.29 2.75 -1.91
CA THR A 200 19.87 4.12 -1.60
C THR A 200 20.92 5.08 -2.11
N PRO A 201 20.67 5.82 -3.20
CA PRO A 201 21.55 6.89 -3.63
C PRO A 201 21.47 8.03 -2.59
N MET A 202 22.47 8.22 -1.78
CA MET A 202 22.59 9.41 -0.92
C MET A 202 23.23 10.53 -1.74
N ILE A 203 22.40 11.35 -2.36
CA ILE A 203 22.83 12.59 -3.03
C ILE A 203 22.74 13.71 -1.99
N ARG A 204 23.88 14.10 -1.41
CA ARG A 204 23.92 15.12 -0.34
C ARG A 204 23.81 16.56 -0.83
N ASP A 205 24.14 16.82 -2.10
CA ASP A 205 24.42 18.20 -2.58
C ASP A 205 23.50 18.67 -3.71
N TYR A 206 22.42 17.93 -4.02
CA TYR A 206 21.47 18.34 -5.05
C TYR A 206 20.07 18.47 -4.45
N ASP A 207 19.44 19.60 -4.71
CA ASP A 207 18.01 19.77 -4.44
C ASP A 207 17.19 18.87 -5.37
N ILE A 208 16.71 17.75 -4.82
CA ILE A 208 15.96 16.72 -5.55
C ILE A 208 14.47 17.07 -5.63
N SER A 209 14.06 18.25 -5.17
CA SER A 209 12.65 18.66 -5.14
C SER A 209 11.98 18.61 -6.54
N ASN A 210 12.76 18.66 -7.61
CA ASN A 210 12.30 18.56 -9.00
C ASN A 210 12.83 17.32 -9.75
N ALA A 211 13.50 16.39 -9.08
CA ALA A 211 14.00 15.19 -9.71
C ALA A 211 12.93 14.10 -9.75
N PHE A 212 12.53 13.68 -10.95
CA PHE A 212 11.79 12.44 -11.13
C PHE A 212 12.74 11.26 -10.90
N ILE A 213 12.61 10.60 -9.76
CA ILE A 213 13.32 9.34 -9.53
C ILE A 213 12.60 8.26 -10.35
N PHE A 214 13.08 8.02 -11.56
CA PHE A 214 12.70 6.83 -12.29
C PHE A 214 13.33 5.63 -11.58
N ASN A 215 12.49 4.74 -11.03
CA ASN A 215 12.91 3.44 -10.55
C ASN A 215 13.28 2.54 -11.73
N ILE A 216 14.34 2.88 -12.45
CA ILE A 216 14.89 2.07 -13.55
C ILE A 216 15.38 0.72 -12.99
N PHE A 217 15.76 0.67 -11.71
CA PHE A 217 16.25 -0.52 -11.03
C PHE A 217 15.17 -1.57 -10.69
N ASN A 218 13.89 -1.26 -10.76
CA ASN A 218 12.86 -2.27 -10.57
C ASN A 218 12.78 -3.29 -11.72
N SER A 219 13.39 -3.00 -12.86
CA SER A 219 13.50 -3.93 -13.98
C SER A 219 14.78 -4.77 -13.96
N GLN A 220 15.80 -4.37 -13.21
CA GLN A 220 17.06 -5.10 -13.11
C GLN A 220 17.18 -5.97 -11.85
N THR A 221 16.36 -5.73 -10.82
CA THR A 221 16.30 -6.60 -9.65
C THR A 221 15.44 -7.85 -9.85
N ASN A 222 14.93 -8.06 -11.05
CA ASN A 222 14.21 -9.26 -11.47
C ASN A 222 15.05 -10.16 -12.40
N LEU A 223 16.35 -9.98 -12.43
CA LEU A 223 17.29 -10.92 -13.05
C LEU A 223 17.80 -11.90 -12.01
#